data_3da81ab561cc4cfb83b2ecf94f2ecbb2
#
_entry.id   3da81ab561cc4cfb83b2ecf94f2ecbb2
#
_cell.length_a   1.000
_cell.length_b   1.000
_cell.length_c   1.000
_cell.angle_alpha   90.00
_cell.angle_beta   90.00
_cell.angle_gamma   90.00
#
_symmetry.space_group_name_H-M   'P 1'
#
loop_
_entity.id
_entity.type
_entity.pdbx_description
1 polymer ?
#
loop_
_entity_poly.entity_id
_entity_poly.type
_entity_poly.pdbx_seq_one_letter_code
_entity_poly.pdbx_strand_id
1 'polypeptide(L)'
;MLNIFRKKKNSTNLDIFAPVNGNILPITEVPDPVFSEKMMGEGVAFIPTDGMFRSPVNGKVVQVFPTHHAIGLVTNDGTEILIHIGLETVALEGKGFSMKVEEGDEVTVGQLLVEAELNYIEKHASSIVTPMVITNSANSNKAYTITEDTEGSAGETIAITVSAN
;
A
#
# COMPACT_ATOMS: atom_id res chain seq x y z
N MET A 1 -19.89 -25.82 -18.03
CA MET A 1 -19.25 -25.42 -17.81
C MET A 1 -18.83 -24.91 -18.12
N LEU A 2 -18.84 -24.94 -18.17
CA LEU A 2 -18.04 -24.41 -18.28
C LEU A 2 -17.99 -23.52 -18.01
N ASN A 3 -18.23 -23.33 -17.60
CA ASN A 3 -17.90 -22.47 -17.25
C ASN A 3 -17.40 -22.24 -16.71
N ILE A 4 -17.28 -22.77 -16.48
CA ILE A 4 -16.56 -22.73 -15.80
C ILE A 4 -15.45 -22.47 -16.08
N PHE A 5 -14.98 -22.53 -16.51
CA PHE A 5 -13.91 -22.24 -16.78
C PHE A 5 -13.65 -21.00 -17.15
N ARG A 6 -14.05 -20.29 -17.53
CA ARG A 6 -13.88 -19.16 -17.79
C ARG A 6 -13.48 -18.42 -16.69
N LYS A 7 -13.87 -18.62 -15.74
CA LYS A 7 -13.52 -18.03 -14.62
C LYS A 7 -12.14 -17.96 -14.49
N LYS A 8 -11.51 -18.71 -15.06
CA LYS A 8 -10.22 -18.70 -14.90
C LYS A 8 -9.62 -17.47 -15.42
N LYS A 9 -10.22 -16.75 -16.27
CA LYS A 9 -9.69 -15.57 -16.68
C LYS A 9 -9.64 -14.65 -15.58
N ASN A 10 -10.50 -14.71 -14.65
CA ASN A 10 -10.52 -13.82 -13.53
C ASN A 10 -9.31 -14.01 -12.65
N SER A 11 -8.62 -15.11 -12.79
CA SER A 11 -7.44 -15.35 -11.99
C SER A 11 -6.30 -14.43 -12.38
N THR A 12 -6.44 -13.66 -13.46
CA THR A 12 -5.39 -12.74 -13.85
C THR A 12 -5.54 -11.38 -13.17
N ASN A 13 -6.62 -11.15 -12.41
CA ASN A 13 -6.81 -9.90 -11.72
C ASN A 13 -6.31 -10.00 -10.29
N LEU A 14 -5.74 -8.91 -9.82
CA LEU A 14 -5.29 -8.81 -8.44
C LEU A 14 -5.98 -7.61 -7.81
N ASP A 15 -6.63 -7.83 -6.67
CA ASP A 15 -7.21 -6.75 -5.89
C ASP A 15 -6.26 -6.37 -4.79
N ILE A 16 -5.95 -5.09 -4.69
CA ILE A 16 -5.09 -4.53 -3.66
C ILE A 16 -5.99 -3.70 -2.75
N PHE A 17 -6.07 -4.10 -1.48
CA PHE A 17 -6.99 -3.48 -0.54
C PHE A 17 -6.37 -2.28 0.16
N ALA A 18 -7.21 -1.46 0.79
CA ALA A 18 -6.72 -0.36 1.61
C ALA A 18 -5.89 -0.94 2.75
N PRO A 19 -4.72 -0.36 3.05
CA PRO A 19 -3.86 -0.87 4.13
C PRO A 19 -4.22 -0.28 5.49
N VAL A 20 -5.09 0.73 5.53
CA VAL A 20 -5.41 1.42 6.77
C VAL A 20 -6.79 2.03 6.61
N ASN A 21 -7.48 2.23 7.74
CA ASN A 21 -8.75 2.95 7.74
C ASN A 21 -8.46 4.43 7.54
N GLY A 22 -9.21 5.09 6.68
CA GLY A 22 -9.03 6.52 6.49
C GLY A 22 -9.58 7.00 5.16
N ASN A 23 -9.32 8.26 4.88
CA ASN A 23 -9.73 8.87 3.62
C ASN A 23 -8.78 8.44 2.52
N ILE A 24 -9.29 8.35 1.30
CA ILE A 24 -8.52 7.94 0.13
C ILE A 24 -8.32 9.16 -0.76
N LEU A 25 -7.08 9.37 -1.19
CA LEU A 25 -6.72 10.47 -2.08
C LEU A 25 -6.10 9.93 -3.36
N PRO A 26 -6.32 10.58 -4.50
CA PRO A 26 -5.52 10.27 -5.69
C PRO A 26 -4.04 10.51 -5.38
N ILE A 27 -3.17 9.72 -5.95
CA ILE A 27 -1.73 9.85 -5.72
C ILE A 27 -1.24 11.23 -6.14
N THR A 28 -1.89 11.84 -7.14
CA THR A 28 -1.50 13.15 -7.64
C THR A 28 -1.71 14.26 -6.62
N GLU A 29 -2.49 14.00 -5.56
CA GLU A 29 -2.74 15.01 -4.52
C GLU A 29 -1.81 14.90 -3.32
N VAL A 30 -0.87 13.96 -3.33
CA VAL A 30 0.10 13.84 -2.25
C VAL A 30 1.06 15.05 -2.34
N PRO A 31 1.28 15.77 -1.23
CA PRO A 31 2.14 16.96 -1.26
C PRO A 31 3.63 16.60 -1.24
N ASP A 32 4.05 15.77 -2.17
CA ASP A 32 5.44 15.36 -2.34
C ASP A 32 5.57 14.90 -3.80
N PRO A 33 6.38 15.60 -4.61
CA PRO A 33 6.48 15.32 -6.05
C PRO A 33 6.93 13.89 -6.36
N VAL A 34 7.70 13.27 -5.48
CA VAL A 34 8.16 11.89 -5.69
C VAL A 34 6.95 10.98 -5.87
N PHE A 35 5.87 11.26 -5.15
CA PHE A 35 4.65 10.47 -5.24
C PHE A 35 3.65 11.08 -6.21
N SER A 36 3.43 12.40 -6.14
CA SER A 36 2.39 13.03 -6.94
C SER A 36 2.68 12.99 -8.43
N GLU A 37 3.96 12.93 -8.80
CA GLU A 37 4.35 12.83 -10.20
C GLU A 37 4.61 11.38 -10.62
N LYS A 38 4.24 10.43 -9.75
CA LYS A 38 4.32 9.00 -10.03
C LYS A 38 5.74 8.52 -10.30
N MET A 39 6.71 9.20 -9.71
CA MET A 39 8.11 8.81 -9.85
C MET A 39 8.37 7.48 -9.18
N MET A 40 7.62 7.14 -8.12
CA MET A 40 7.75 5.87 -7.44
C MET A 40 6.82 4.80 -8.02
N GLY A 41 5.92 5.18 -8.91
CA GLY A 41 4.99 4.26 -9.54
C GLY A 41 3.55 4.73 -9.42
N GLU A 42 2.67 3.95 -10.04
CA GLU A 42 1.24 4.17 -9.97
C GLU A 42 0.77 3.84 -8.56
N GLY A 43 -0.25 4.53 -8.06
CA GLY A 43 -0.69 4.25 -6.71
C GLY A 43 -1.86 5.11 -6.27
N VAL A 44 -2.04 5.14 -4.95
CA VAL A 44 -3.13 5.85 -4.29
C VAL A 44 -2.61 6.22 -2.91
N ALA A 45 -3.24 7.17 -2.25
CA ALA A 45 -2.78 7.60 -0.92
C ALA A 45 -3.91 7.60 0.07
N PHE A 46 -3.56 7.58 1.35
CA PHE A 46 -4.52 7.52 2.44
C PHE A 46 -4.19 8.58 3.49
N ILE A 47 -5.24 9.14 4.10
CA ILE A 47 -5.09 9.94 5.29
C ILE A 47 -5.61 9.04 6.41
N PRO A 48 -4.71 8.41 7.18
CA PRO A 48 -5.15 7.40 8.16
C PRO A 48 -5.91 8.01 9.32
N THR A 49 -6.92 7.28 9.80
CA THR A 49 -7.67 7.66 10.99
C THR A 49 -7.26 6.82 12.18
N ASP A 50 -6.48 5.77 11.98
CA ASP A 50 -5.84 5.04 13.06
C ASP A 50 -4.46 4.60 12.60
N GLY A 51 -3.67 4.06 13.49
CA GLY A 51 -2.29 3.70 13.20
C GLY A 51 -2.05 2.23 12.90
N MET A 52 -3.10 1.48 12.57
CA MET A 52 -2.97 0.04 12.33
C MET A 52 -2.84 -0.22 10.83
N PHE A 53 -1.61 -0.35 10.36
CA PHE A 53 -1.34 -0.58 8.95
C PHE A 53 -1.30 -2.07 8.67
N ARG A 54 -2.15 -2.52 7.75
CA ARG A 54 -2.39 -3.94 7.50
C ARG A 54 -2.05 -4.29 6.07
N SER A 55 -1.79 -5.57 5.82
CA SER A 55 -1.39 -5.99 4.48
C SER A 55 -2.55 -5.82 3.51
N PRO A 56 -2.29 -5.17 2.37
CA PRO A 56 -3.30 -4.98 1.32
C PRO A 56 -3.41 -6.18 0.40
N VAL A 57 -2.52 -7.16 0.53
CA VAL A 57 -2.45 -8.30 -0.39
C VAL A 57 -2.02 -9.54 0.37
N ASN A 58 -2.24 -10.70 -0.26
CA ASN A 58 -1.56 -11.91 0.13
C ASN A 58 -0.21 -11.87 -0.59
N GLY A 59 0.88 -12.01 0.16
CA GLY A 59 2.19 -11.89 -0.46
C GLY A 59 3.30 -12.11 0.54
N LYS A 60 4.47 -11.58 0.22
CA LYS A 60 5.65 -11.75 1.04
C LYS A 60 6.27 -10.39 1.32
N VAL A 61 6.76 -10.21 2.54
CA VAL A 61 7.50 -9.01 2.93
C VAL A 61 8.89 -9.12 2.31
N VAL A 62 9.23 -8.20 1.40
CA VAL A 62 10.53 -8.25 0.74
C VAL A 62 11.46 -7.16 1.22
N GLN A 63 10.93 -6.14 1.89
CA GLN A 63 11.78 -5.08 2.41
C GLN A 63 11.13 -4.42 3.63
N VAL A 64 11.89 -4.33 4.73
CA VAL A 64 11.51 -3.55 5.90
C VAL A 64 12.57 -2.46 6.01
N PHE A 65 12.15 -1.20 5.89
CA PHE A 65 13.11 -0.10 5.96
C PHE A 65 13.61 0.03 7.41
N PRO A 66 14.90 0.28 7.61
CA PRO A 66 15.45 0.34 8.97
C PRO A 66 14.74 1.33 9.88
N THR A 67 14.17 2.38 9.32
CA THR A 67 13.44 3.39 10.09
C THR A 67 11.96 3.04 10.22
N HIS A 68 11.54 1.85 9.76
CA HIS A 68 10.20 1.27 9.93
C HIS A 68 9.05 2.10 9.38
N HIS A 69 9.32 3.15 8.64
CA HIS A 69 8.28 4.01 8.07
C HIS A 69 7.75 3.49 6.74
N ALA A 70 8.38 2.48 6.18
CA ALA A 70 7.99 1.95 4.88
C ALA A 70 8.23 0.45 4.84
N ILE A 71 7.39 -0.23 4.07
CA ILE A 71 7.47 -1.68 3.93
C ILE A 71 7.14 -2.05 2.48
N GLY A 72 7.91 -2.99 1.94
CA GLY A 72 7.71 -3.48 0.59
C GLY A 72 7.20 -4.90 0.60
N LEU A 73 6.22 -5.18 -0.26
CA LEU A 73 5.57 -6.48 -0.39
C LEU A 73 5.62 -6.90 -1.84
N VAL A 74 5.60 -8.23 -2.09
CA VAL A 74 5.46 -8.73 -3.44
C VAL A 74 4.40 -9.83 -3.44
N THR A 75 3.55 -9.82 -4.47
CA THR A 75 2.52 -10.84 -4.63
C THR A 75 3.05 -11.98 -5.49
N ASN A 76 2.28 -13.09 -5.56
CA ASN A 76 2.68 -14.23 -6.36
C ASN A 76 2.84 -13.91 -7.83
N ASP A 77 2.09 -12.92 -8.34
CA ASP A 77 2.21 -12.55 -9.74
C ASP A 77 3.30 -11.51 -10.00
N GLY A 78 4.10 -11.19 -8.98
CA GLY A 78 5.22 -10.28 -9.14
C GLY A 78 4.93 -8.81 -8.95
N THR A 79 3.73 -8.45 -8.54
CA THR A 79 3.40 -7.04 -8.27
C THR A 79 4.12 -6.59 -7.02
N GLU A 80 4.88 -5.48 -7.12
CA GLU A 80 5.65 -4.96 -6.00
C GLU A 80 4.94 -3.73 -5.43
N ILE A 81 4.66 -3.77 -4.13
CA ILE A 81 3.88 -2.74 -3.46
C ILE A 81 4.71 -2.14 -2.35
N LEU A 82 4.74 -0.81 -2.31
CA LEU A 82 5.40 -0.08 -1.23
C LEU A 82 4.35 0.73 -0.48
N ILE A 83 4.31 0.57 0.84
CA ILE A 83 3.48 1.39 1.71
C ILE A 83 4.44 2.31 2.45
N HIS A 84 4.27 3.62 2.27
CA HIS A 84 5.16 4.64 2.84
C HIS A 84 4.34 5.45 3.84
N ILE A 85 4.56 5.20 5.13
CA ILE A 85 3.72 5.78 6.18
C ILE A 85 4.19 7.19 6.49
N GLY A 86 3.36 8.16 6.11
CA GLY A 86 3.67 9.57 6.30
C GLY A 86 4.67 10.09 5.28
N LEU A 87 4.95 11.38 5.36
CA LEU A 87 5.92 12.05 4.50
C LEU A 87 7.06 12.57 5.35
N GLU A 88 8.29 12.35 4.88
CA GLU A 88 9.53 12.72 5.57
C GLU A 88 9.66 12.01 6.91
N THR A 89 9.05 10.85 7.03
CA THR A 89 9.06 10.09 8.28
C THR A 89 10.37 9.32 8.47
N VAL A 90 11.21 9.24 7.46
CA VAL A 90 12.52 8.63 7.60
C VAL A 90 13.33 9.38 8.67
N ALA A 91 13.09 10.68 8.83
CA ALA A 91 13.82 11.50 9.79
C ALA A 91 13.44 11.17 11.24
N LEU A 92 12.36 10.43 11.47
CA LEU A 92 11.97 10.03 12.82
C LEU A 92 12.84 8.88 13.35
N GLU A 93 13.62 8.25 12.49
CA GLU A 93 14.56 7.18 12.86
C GLU A 93 13.88 6.04 13.61
N GLY A 94 12.66 5.70 13.21
CA GLY A 94 11.90 4.60 13.79
C GLY A 94 11.00 4.97 14.94
N LYS A 95 11.11 6.19 15.45
CA LYS A 95 10.25 6.59 16.55
C LYS A 95 8.82 6.76 16.08
N GLY A 96 7.89 6.19 16.83
CA GLY A 96 6.49 6.23 16.46
C GLY A 96 6.04 5.03 15.64
N PHE A 97 6.94 4.11 15.31
CA PHE A 97 6.61 2.93 14.51
C PHE A 97 6.95 1.66 15.28
N SER A 98 6.08 0.65 15.20
CA SER A 98 6.31 -0.66 15.77
C SER A 98 6.05 -1.68 14.66
N MET A 99 7.15 -2.25 14.13
CA MET A 99 7.07 -3.21 13.03
C MET A 99 6.68 -4.58 13.58
N LYS A 100 5.68 -5.21 12.96
CA LYS A 100 5.14 -6.49 13.44
C LYS A 100 5.55 -7.66 12.57
N VAL A 101 6.27 -7.43 11.49
CA VAL A 101 6.70 -8.48 10.57
C VAL A 101 8.17 -8.27 10.22
N GLU A 102 8.77 -9.31 9.60
CA GLU A 102 10.17 -9.28 9.18
C GLU A 102 10.25 -9.61 7.71
N GLU A 103 11.38 -9.26 7.10
CA GLU A 103 11.63 -9.64 5.72
C GLU A 103 11.58 -11.15 5.60
N GLY A 104 10.91 -11.64 4.56
CA GLY A 104 10.72 -13.05 4.33
C GLY A 104 9.39 -13.60 4.83
N ASP A 105 8.70 -12.86 5.71
CA ASP A 105 7.41 -13.32 6.21
C ASP A 105 6.37 -13.34 5.11
N GLU A 106 5.51 -14.37 5.12
CA GLU A 106 4.34 -14.41 4.26
C GLU A 106 3.19 -13.77 5.01
N VAL A 107 2.41 -12.97 4.31
CA VAL A 107 1.32 -12.21 4.94
C VAL A 107 0.03 -12.42 4.14
N THR A 108 -1.10 -12.20 4.82
CA THR A 108 -2.41 -12.28 4.19
C THR A 108 -3.10 -10.94 4.33
N VAL A 109 -4.09 -10.70 3.48
CA VAL A 109 -4.88 -9.47 3.51
C VAL A 109 -5.42 -9.26 4.93
N GLY A 110 -5.22 -8.05 5.46
CA GLY A 110 -5.73 -7.68 6.78
C GLY A 110 -4.78 -7.96 7.92
N GLN A 111 -3.67 -8.65 7.67
CA GLN A 111 -2.71 -8.93 8.72
C GLN A 111 -1.98 -7.66 9.13
N LEU A 112 -1.83 -7.44 10.43
CA LEU A 112 -1.16 -6.24 10.93
C LEU A 112 0.32 -6.26 10.57
N LEU A 113 0.77 -5.18 9.95
CA LEU A 113 2.17 -5.03 9.54
C LEU A 113 2.93 -4.07 10.42
N VAL A 114 2.35 -2.90 10.69
CA VAL A 114 3.02 -1.84 11.43
C VAL A 114 1.98 -1.11 12.27
N GLU A 115 2.33 -0.82 13.52
CA GLU A 115 1.53 0.10 14.32
C GLU A 115 2.26 1.42 14.37
N ALA A 116 1.56 2.51 14.08
CA ALA A 116 2.15 3.83 14.06
C ALA A 116 1.40 4.74 15.03
N GLU A 117 2.15 5.59 15.72
CA GLU A 117 1.56 6.57 16.62
C GLU A 117 1.30 7.83 15.82
N LEU A 118 0.10 7.96 15.30
CA LEU A 118 -0.23 9.05 14.38
C LEU A 118 -0.01 10.43 15.00
N ASN A 119 -0.33 10.59 16.29
CA ASN A 119 -0.13 11.88 16.95
C ASN A 119 1.34 12.27 16.98
N TYR A 120 2.21 11.30 17.22
CA TYR A 120 3.64 11.56 17.24
C TYR A 120 4.14 11.94 15.85
N ILE A 121 3.69 11.20 14.82
CA ILE A 121 4.10 11.46 13.46
C ILE A 121 3.60 12.82 13.00
N GLU A 122 2.37 13.15 13.33
CA GLU A 122 1.81 14.43 12.95
C GLU A 122 2.59 15.60 13.52
N LYS A 123 3.11 15.45 14.74
CA LYS A 123 3.87 16.50 15.39
C LYS A 123 5.30 16.63 14.90
N HIS A 124 5.89 15.54 14.42
CA HIS A 124 7.33 15.50 14.17
C HIS A 124 7.72 15.24 12.71
N ALA A 125 6.75 15.00 11.83
CA ALA A 125 7.01 14.79 10.42
C ALA A 125 6.19 15.78 9.60
N SER A 126 6.37 15.77 8.28
CA SER A 126 5.65 16.69 7.42
C SER A 126 4.17 16.39 7.34
N SER A 127 3.80 15.12 7.33
CA SER A 127 2.42 14.75 7.10
C SER A 127 2.21 13.28 7.46
N ILE A 128 0.98 12.91 7.82
CA ILE A 128 0.61 11.51 8.02
C ILE A 128 0.08 10.88 6.73
N VAL A 129 -0.03 11.64 5.63
CA VAL A 129 -0.48 11.08 4.37
C VAL A 129 0.40 9.89 4.01
N THR A 130 -0.23 8.78 3.63
CA THR A 130 0.44 7.51 3.43
C THR A 130 0.23 7.05 1.99
N PRO A 131 1.23 7.24 1.11
CA PRO A 131 1.15 6.69 -0.25
C PRO A 131 1.32 5.17 -0.24
N MET A 132 0.58 4.51 -1.13
CA MET A 132 0.78 3.10 -1.45
C MET A 132 0.96 3.03 -2.95
N VAL A 133 2.14 2.59 -3.39
CA VAL A 133 2.49 2.61 -4.80
C VAL A 133 2.92 1.23 -5.28
N ILE A 134 2.78 1.02 -6.59
CA ILE A 134 3.23 -0.20 -7.24
C ILE A 134 4.53 0.16 -7.93
N THR A 135 5.65 -0.24 -7.31
CA THR A 135 6.95 0.26 -7.71
C THR A 135 7.40 -0.25 -9.06
N ASN A 136 6.86 -1.38 -9.51
CA ASN A 136 7.21 -1.90 -10.84
C ASN A 136 6.09 -1.69 -11.85
N SER A 137 5.20 -0.71 -11.62
CA SER A 137 4.07 -0.47 -12.52
C SER A 137 4.53 -0.08 -13.92
N ALA A 138 5.58 0.70 -14.03
CA ALA A 138 6.03 1.20 -15.33
C ALA A 138 6.61 0.09 -16.22
N ASN A 139 7.08 -0.99 -15.61
CA ASN A 139 7.73 -2.07 -16.34
C ASN A 139 6.84 -3.29 -16.51
N SER A 140 5.60 -3.21 -16.11
CA SER A 140 4.68 -4.34 -16.25
C SER A 140 3.80 -4.13 -17.47
N ASN A 141 3.23 -5.20 -17.99
CA ASN A 141 2.28 -5.10 -19.07
C ASN A 141 0.87 -5.18 -18.50
N LYS A 142 0.62 -4.45 -17.41
CA LYS A 142 -0.65 -4.54 -16.70
C LYS A 142 -1.35 -3.20 -16.68
N ALA A 143 -2.65 -3.25 -16.47
CA ALA A 143 -3.46 -2.05 -16.30
C ALA A 143 -3.83 -1.91 -14.84
N TYR A 144 -3.83 -0.68 -14.35
CA TYR A 144 -4.11 -0.39 -12.95
C TYR A 144 -5.34 0.50 -12.87
N THR A 145 -6.37 0.01 -12.17
CA THR A 145 -7.60 0.77 -11.96
C THR A 145 -7.62 1.23 -10.52
N ILE A 146 -7.63 2.55 -10.33
CA ILE A 146 -7.60 3.15 -9.01
C ILE A 146 -9.02 3.45 -8.59
N THR A 147 -9.36 3.15 -7.34
CA THR A 147 -10.70 3.41 -6.82
C THR A 147 -11.04 4.90 -6.86
N GLU A 148 -12.31 5.19 -6.99
CA GLU A 148 -12.80 6.55 -6.86
C GLU A 148 -13.46 6.77 -5.50
N ASP A 149 -13.42 5.77 -4.64
CA ASP A 149 -13.93 5.91 -3.27
C ASP A 149 -13.09 6.92 -2.52
N THR A 150 -13.72 7.65 -1.60
CA THR A 150 -13.02 8.66 -0.80
C THR A 150 -12.77 8.20 0.62
N GLU A 151 -13.32 7.04 1.01
CA GLU A 151 -13.10 6.47 2.33
C GLU A 151 -12.81 5.00 2.19
N GLY A 152 -11.92 4.48 3.01
CA GLY A 152 -11.54 3.08 2.95
C GLY A 152 -11.46 2.43 4.31
N SER A 153 -11.72 1.11 4.31
CA SER A 153 -11.55 0.26 5.48
C SER A 153 -10.46 -0.74 5.17
N ALA A 154 -9.53 -0.88 6.10
CA ALA A 154 -8.36 -1.74 5.92
C ALA A 154 -8.79 -3.17 5.65
N GLY A 155 -8.24 -3.77 4.60
CA GLY A 155 -8.52 -5.16 4.25
C GLY A 155 -9.89 -5.40 3.65
N GLU A 156 -10.70 -4.37 3.46
CA GLU A 156 -12.06 -4.51 2.94
C GLU A 156 -12.31 -3.71 1.68
N THR A 157 -11.81 -2.47 1.61
CA THR A 157 -12.01 -1.62 0.45
C THR A 157 -10.94 -1.93 -0.59
N ILE A 158 -11.35 -2.24 -1.82
CA ILE A 158 -10.41 -2.46 -2.90
C ILE A 158 -9.93 -1.09 -3.37
N ALA A 159 -8.64 -0.83 -3.23
CA ALA A 159 -8.05 0.45 -3.59
C ALA A 159 -7.50 0.46 -5.01
N ILE A 160 -6.91 -0.65 -5.46
CA ILE A 160 -6.35 -0.77 -6.79
C ILE A 160 -6.67 -2.15 -7.32
N THR A 161 -7.10 -2.23 -8.58
CA THR A 161 -7.26 -3.52 -9.27
C THR A 161 -6.23 -3.58 -10.38
N VAL A 162 -5.45 -4.65 -10.39
CA VAL A 162 -4.43 -4.90 -11.40
C VAL A 162 -4.98 -5.94 -12.35
N SER A 163 -4.97 -5.65 -13.63
CA SER A 163 -5.47 -6.59 -14.62
C SER A 163 -4.48 -6.72 -15.77
N ALA A 164 -4.58 -7.81 -16.51
CA ALA A 164 -3.73 -8.01 -17.67
C ALA A 164 -4.12 -7.01 -18.76
N ASN A 165 -3.12 -6.56 -19.49
CA ASN A 165 -3.34 -5.62 -20.57
C ASN A 165 -3.74 -6.37 -21.85
#